data_c136ac7ca9240de9a01ed4c73ed82b58
#
_entry.id   c136ac7ca9240de9a01ed4c73ed82b58
#
_cell.length_a   1.000
_cell.length_b   1.000
_cell.length_c   1.000
_cell.angle_alpha   90.00
_cell.angle_beta   90.00
_cell.angle_gamma   90.00
#
_symmetry.space_group_name_H-M   'P 1'
#
loop_
_entity.id
_entity.type
_entity.pdbx_description
1 polymer ?
#
loop_
_entity_poly.entity_id
_entity_poly.type
_entity_poly.pdbx_seq_one_letter_code
_entity_poly.pdbx_strand_id
1 'polypeptide(L)'
;MRRALSLLLFALAALVGCSANVTPALGQVMLVLATDMTPGRDFDTIAVRVADPALSSELFYDWRFRAVGGGRFEGDLSLPATVAIVRQSQGTGAVTSIRVEARLAGVPRVVREARVVIPTSGVQMLRMSLDWICWDMVPAGTIGAANALACADGLACAGGECAANSADSEALATWDEAMVFGDGRASTRGDACFQVLGCFVGGFSVTPILDRQGLCSFSFDGDPERLNVAVALPVAAQRGFCAQDACLVPLDKGEASGWRAESGRVVVPRRLCTDGRQLAFSNACAPKTAAQPPCAEWSSVGLTPAANSDAVTLGLSPASAGP
;
A
#
# COMPACT_ATOMS: atom_id res chain seq x y z
N MET A 1 43.53 19.74 56.28
CA MET A 1 42.09 19.73 56.05
C MET A 1 41.59 20.75 54.99
N ARG A 2 42.13 21.96 54.90
CA ARG A 2 41.66 22.99 53.90
C ARG A 2 41.86 22.58 52.38
N ARG A 3 42.93 21.83 52.05
CA ARG A 3 43.25 21.44 50.69
C ARG A 3 42.31 20.29 50.11
N ALA A 4 41.82 19.45 51.03
CA ALA A 4 40.89 18.38 50.64
C ALA A 4 39.46 18.90 50.27
N LEU A 5 39.05 19.99 50.98
CA LEU A 5 37.74 20.60 50.73
C LEU A 5 37.64 21.30 49.36
N SER A 6 38.80 21.93 48.96
CA SER A 6 38.86 22.62 47.66
C SER A 6 38.78 21.64 46.47
N LEU A 7 39.36 20.45 46.59
CA LEU A 7 39.30 19.41 45.53
C LEU A 7 37.89 18.79 45.40
N LEU A 8 37.17 18.67 46.51
CA LEU A 8 35.80 18.16 46.50
C LEU A 8 34.83 19.14 45.84
N LEU A 9 34.99 20.43 46.05
CA LEU A 9 34.17 21.47 45.41
C LEU A 9 34.43 21.58 43.91
N PHE A 10 35.65 21.35 43.42
CA PHE A 10 35.95 21.32 42.00
C PHE A 10 35.38 20.06 41.29
N ALA A 11 35.36 18.91 41.96
CA ALA A 11 34.77 17.68 41.42
C ALA A 11 33.24 17.78 41.33
N LEU A 12 32.56 18.46 42.27
CA LEU A 12 31.12 18.69 42.22
C LEU A 12 30.71 19.67 41.10
N ALA A 13 31.53 20.68 40.81
CA ALA A 13 31.25 21.64 39.74
C ALA A 13 31.41 21.04 38.35
N ALA A 14 32.22 20.00 38.18
CA ALA A 14 32.37 19.29 36.89
C ALA A 14 31.19 18.37 36.53
N LEU A 15 30.34 18.01 37.50
CA LEU A 15 29.16 17.14 37.27
C LEU A 15 27.91 17.91 36.82
N VAL A 16 27.90 19.22 36.84
CA VAL A 16 26.71 20.04 36.48
C VAL A 16 26.75 20.52 35.03
N GLY A 17 27.78 20.19 34.25
CA GLY A 17 28.11 20.82 32.97
C GLY A 17 27.67 20.11 31.69
N CYS A 18 27.01 18.95 31.72
CA CYS A 18 26.54 18.26 30.52
C CYS A 18 25.02 18.15 30.47
N SER A 19 24.32 19.26 30.46
CA SER A 19 23.01 19.29 29.83
C SER A 19 23.26 19.23 28.29
N ALA A 20 23.32 18.04 27.73
CA ALA A 20 23.23 17.90 26.28
C ALA A 20 21.95 18.61 25.84
N ASN A 21 22.10 19.73 25.15
CA ASN A 21 20.98 20.32 24.41
C ASN A 21 20.58 19.29 23.37
N VAL A 22 19.69 18.36 23.74
CA VAL A 22 19.06 17.43 22.80
C VAL A 22 18.20 18.30 21.93
N THR A 23 18.70 18.63 20.73
CA THR A 23 17.87 19.24 19.71
C THR A 23 16.69 18.30 19.48
N PRO A 24 15.45 18.74 19.71
CA PRO A 24 14.31 17.87 19.50
C PRO A 24 14.33 17.33 18.07
N ALA A 25 14.14 16.04 17.92
CA ALA A 25 14.10 15.41 16.60
C ALA A 25 13.02 16.09 15.77
N LEU A 26 13.36 16.51 14.56
CA LEU A 26 12.41 17.09 13.61
C LEU A 26 11.34 16.05 13.29
N GLY A 27 10.10 16.50 13.18
CA GLY A 27 9.01 15.64 12.74
C GLY A 27 9.21 15.16 11.32
N GLN A 28 8.71 13.98 11.03
CA GLN A 28 8.84 13.34 9.72
C GLN A 28 7.62 12.50 9.37
N VAL A 29 7.38 12.36 8.09
CA VAL A 29 6.43 11.41 7.53
C VAL A 29 7.21 10.28 6.86
N MET A 30 6.98 9.06 7.32
CA MET A 30 7.48 7.85 6.67
C MET A 30 6.50 7.45 5.57
N LEU A 31 6.84 7.73 4.34
CA LEU A 31 6.07 7.29 3.17
C LEU A 31 6.29 5.79 2.98
N VAL A 32 5.19 5.02 2.97
CA VAL A 32 5.21 3.58 2.73
C VAL A 32 4.70 3.31 1.32
N LEU A 33 5.57 2.77 0.49
CA LEU A 33 5.27 2.33 -0.87
C LEU A 33 4.98 0.83 -0.87
N ALA A 34 3.80 0.46 -1.30
CA ALA A 34 3.37 -0.93 -1.45
C ALA A 34 2.61 -1.10 -2.76
N THR A 35 2.48 -2.33 -3.24
CA THR A 35 1.71 -2.64 -4.45
C THR A 35 1.23 -4.09 -4.44
N ASP A 36 0.13 -4.34 -5.11
CA ASP A 36 -0.38 -5.65 -5.49
C ASP A 36 -0.09 -6.00 -6.97
N MET A 37 0.57 -5.07 -7.67
CA MET A 37 0.99 -5.21 -9.06
C MET A 37 2.36 -5.87 -9.17
N THR A 38 2.65 -6.52 -10.30
CA THR A 38 3.94 -7.14 -10.56
C THR A 38 4.92 -6.16 -11.20
N PRO A 39 6.02 -5.79 -10.51
CA PRO A 39 7.07 -4.96 -11.08
C PRO A 39 7.68 -5.59 -12.34
N GLY A 40 8.08 -4.77 -13.30
CA GLY A 40 8.66 -5.22 -14.58
C GLY A 40 7.63 -5.74 -15.58
N ARG A 41 6.39 -6.00 -15.15
CA ARG A 41 5.29 -6.44 -16.02
C ARG A 41 4.15 -5.42 -16.04
N ASP A 42 3.60 -5.10 -14.88
CA ASP A 42 2.48 -4.17 -14.74
C ASP A 42 2.96 -2.71 -14.71
N PHE A 43 4.15 -2.49 -14.19
CA PHE A 43 4.87 -1.21 -14.24
C PHE A 43 6.38 -1.45 -14.29
N ASP A 44 7.10 -0.51 -14.88
CA ASP A 44 8.57 -0.55 -14.99
C ASP A 44 9.27 0.55 -14.20
N THR A 45 8.52 1.50 -13.67
CA THR A 45 9.04 2.64 -12.93
C THR A 45 8.09 3.05 -11.83
N ILE A 46 8.62 3.32 -10.62
CA ILE A 46 7.95 4.10 -9.59
C ILE A 46 8.63 5.45 -9.50
N ALA A 47 7.87 6.52 -9.70
CA ALA A 47 8.33 7.89 -9.53
C ALA A 47 7.66 8.53 -8.32
N VAL A 48 8.43 9.16 -7.44
CA VAL A 48 7.95 9.93 -6.30
C VAL A 48 8.38 11.37 -6.45
N ARG A 49 7.42 12.28 -6.34
CA ARG A 49 7.64 13.72 -6.31
C ARG A 49 7.16 14.28 -4.98
N VAL A 50 7.98 15.10 -4.37
CA VAL A 50 7.66 15.78 -3.11
C VAL A 50 7.87 17.27 -3.33
N ALA A 51 6.77 18.02 -3.31
CA ALA A 51 6.77 19.48 -3.44
C ALA A 51 6.42 20.09 -2.07
N ASP A 52 7.39 20.77 -1.50
CA ASP A 52 7.22 21.55 -0.27
C ASP A 52 7.35 23.03 -0.65
N PRO A 53 6.37 23.89 -0.34
CA PRO A 53 6.44 25.34 -0.61
C PRO A 53 7.65 26.04 0.03
N ALA A 54 8.24 25.43 1.08
CA ALA A 54 9.45 25.95 1.72
C ALA A 54 10.75 25.62 0.93
N LEU A 55 10.66 24.70 -0.04
CA LEU A 55 11.79 24.31 -0.87
C LEU A 55 11.80 25.10 -2.18
N SER A 56 13.00 25.47 -2.63
CA SER A 56 13.18 26.11 -3.94
C SER A 56 13.07 25.13 -5.12
N SER A 57 13.05 23.83 -4.84
CA SER A 57 12.99 22.76 -5.84
C SER A 57 12.14 21.59 -5.34
N GLU A 58 11.47 20.93 -6.29
CA GLU A 58 10.77 19.68 -6.04
C GLU A 58 11.79 18.53 -5.89
N LEU A 59 11.61 17.70 -4.86
CA LEU A 59 12.38 16.46 -4.73
C LEU A 59 11.78 15.41 -5.65
N PHE A 60 12.65 14.72 -6.37
CA PHE A 60 12.24 13.68 -7.31
C PHE A 60 13.06 12.43 -7.13
N TYR A 61 12.36 11.28 -7.03
CA TYR A 61 12.95 9.94 -6.98
C TYR A 61 12.36 9.10 -8.10
N ASP A 62 13.19 8.27 -8.73
CA ASP A 62 12.83 7.40 -9.84
C ASP A 62 13.50 6.04 -9.63
N TRP A 63 12.70 4.99 -9.38
CA TRP A 63 13.15 3.62 -9.24
C TRP A 63 12.66 2.79 -10.40
N ARG A 64 13.56 2.02 -10.99
CA ARG A 64 13.29 1.23 -12.19
C ARG A 64 13.24 -0.24 -11.87
N PHE A 65 12.37 -0.93 -12.60
CA PHE A 65 12.15 -2.35 -12.50
C PHE A 65 12.15 -2.94 -13.91
N ARG A 66 12.71 -4.15 -14.06
CA ARG A 66 12.71 -4.87 -15.32
C ARG A 66 12.38 -6.34 -15.11
N ALA A 67 11.68 -6.92 -16.05
CA ALA A 67 11.56 -8.38 -16.13
C ALA A 67 12.88 -8.96 -16.64
N VAL A 68 13.43 -9.94 -15.93
CA VAL A 68 14.55 -10.76 -16.37
C VAL A 68 14.02 -12.16 -16.61
N GLY A 69 14.67 -12.92 -17.51
CA GLY A 69 14.15 -14.23 -17.96
C GLY A 69 13.74 -15.18 -16.82
N GLY A 70 12.77 -16.06 -17.09
CA GLY A 70 12.28 -17.03 -16.13
C GLY A 70 11.28 -16.50 -15.09
N GLY A 71 10.60 -15.39 -15.39
CA GLY A 71 9.61 -14.78 -14.48
C GLY A 71 10.23 -13.98 -13.33
N ARG A 72 11.55 -13.82 -13.33
CA ARG A 72 12.27 -13.05 -12.33
C ARG A 72 12.24 -11.56 -12.64
N PHE A 73 12.32 -10.75 -11.60
CA PHE A 73 12.36 -9.29 -11.68
C PHE A 73 13.64 -8.78 -11.04
N GLU A 74 14.15 -7.70 -11.61
CA GLU A 74 15.27 -6.95 -11.08
C GLU A 74 14.85 -5.49 -10.97
N GLY A 75 15.15 -4.82 -9.85
CA GLY A 75 14.76 -3.45 -9.63
C GLY A 75 15.66 -2.76 -8.61
N ASP A 76 15.61 -1.43 -8.64
CA ASP A 76 16.37 -0.56 -7.73
C ASP A 76 15.80 -0.59 -6.30
N LEU A 77 14.59 -1.13 -6.13
CA LEU A 77 13.85 -1.11 -4.88
C LEU A 77 13.06 -2.41 -4.70
N SER A 78 13.07 -2.98 -3.49
CA SER A 78 12.14 -4.04 -3.09
C SER A 78 10.92 -3.43 -2.39
N LEU A 79 9.74 -3.98 -2.64
CA LEU A 79 8.48 -3.49 -2.08
C LEU A 79 7.93 -4.49 -1.03
N PRO A 80 7.30 -4.01 0.06
CA PRO A 80 7.12 -2.62 0.44
C PRO A 80 8.43 -1.92 0.73
N ALA A 81 8.45 -0.61 0.52
CA ALA A 81 9.61 0.25 0.77
C ALA A 81 9.20 1.51 1.52
N THR A 82 10.17 2.18 2.11
CA THR A 82 9.92 3.40 2.85
C THR A 82 10.82 4.54 2.42
N VAL A 83 10.25 5.76 2.39
CA VAL A 83 10.98 7.00 2.14
C VAL A 83 10.66 7.99 3.26
N ALA A 84 11.68 8.45 3.97
CA ALA A 84 11.51 9.46 5.01
C ALA A 84 11.42 10.87 4.39
N ILE A 85 10.34 11.57 4.67
CA ILE A 85 10.17 12.99 4.33
C ILE A 85 10.31 13.77 5.63
N VAL A 86 11.42 14.47 5.77
CA VAL A 86 11.80 15.16 7.00
C VAL A 86 11.46 16.64 6.87
N ARG A 87 10.90 17.22 7.94
CA ARG A 87 10.66 18.65 8.03
C ARG A 87 12.00 19.39 8.06
N GLN A 88 12.17 20.37 7.18
CA GLN A 88 13.45 21.11 7.08
C GLN A 88 13.55 22.30 8.02
N SER A 89 12.46 22.80 8.56
CA SER A 89 12.47 23.97 9.44
C SER A 89 11.42 23.87 10.55
N GLN A 90 11.65 24.61 11.63
CA GLN A 90 10.72 24.73 12.77
C GLN A 90 9.51 25.66 12.47
N GLY A 91 9.35 26.12 11.24
CA GLY A 91 8.26 27.02 10.84
C GLY A 91 6.86 26.37 10.94
N THR A 92 5.80 27.15 10.86
CA THR A 92 4.41 26.66 10.78
C THR A 92 4.25 25.78 9.57
N GLY A 93 3.65 24.59 9.76
CA GLY A 93 3.57 23.53 8.77
C GLY A 93 2.96 23.95 7.45
N ALA A 94 3.80 24.08 6.44
CA ALA A 94 3.34 24.17 5.06
C ALA A 94 2.78 22.79 4.62
N VAL A 95 1.77 22.82 3.77
CA VAL A 95 1.21 21.61 3.18
C VAL A 95 2.18 21.09 2.13
N THR A 96 2.76 19.93 2.39
CA THR A 96 3.62 19.21 1.45
C THR A 96 2.77 18.36 0.52
N SER A 97 2.98 18.49 -0.77
CA SER A 97 2.34 17.64 -1.78
C SER A 97 3.25 16.46 -2.12
N ILE A 98 2.71 15.25 -2.03
CA ILE A 98 3.41 14.02 -2.34
C ILE A 98 2.64 13.35 -3.47
N ARG A 99 3.34 13.01 -4.55
CA ARG A 99 2.78 12.29 -5.70
C ARG A 99 3.63 11.07 -6.00
N VAL A 100 2.98 9.91 -6.08
CA VAL A 100 3.60 8.63 -6.41
C VAL A 100 2.94 8.09 -7.68
N GLU A 101 3.75 7.69 -8.64
CA GLU A 101 3.29 7.18 -9.92
C GLU A 101 3.92 5.82 -10.21
N ALA A 102 3.10 4.80 -10.50
CA ALA A 102 3.55 3.61 -11.18
C ALA A 102 3.39 3.82 -12.69
N ARG A 103 4.47 3.71 -13.44
CA ARG A 103 4.54 3.93 -14.88
C ARG A 103 4.87 2.65 -15.62
N LEU A 104 4.29 2.51 -16.80
CA LEU A 104 4.65 1.46 -17.76
C LEU A 104 5.01 2.11 -19.10
N ALA A 105 6.23 1.89 -19.57
CA ALA A 105 6.80 2.52 -20.76
C ALA A 105 6.68 4.06 -20.72
N GLY A 106 6.94 4.65 -19.55
CA GLY A 106 6.85 6.09 -19.30
C GLY A 106 5.43 6.63 -19.10
N VAL A 107 4.38 5.81 -19.29
CA VAL A 107 2.97 6.21 -19.13
C VAL A 107 2.52 5.95 -17.71
N PRO A 108 2.04 6.96 -16.94
CA PRO A 108 1.45 6.75 -15.64
C PRO A 108 0.22 5.85 -15.74
N ARG A 109 0.19 4.78 -14.95
CA ARG A 109 -0.91 3.80 -14.87
C ARG A 109 -1.66 3.87 -13.56
N VAL A 110 -0.94 4.06 -12.46
CA VAL A 110 -1.50 4.31 -11.15
C VAL A 110 -0.85 5.56 -10.60
N VAL A 111 -1.66 6.49 -10.13
CA VAL A 111 -1.20 7.73 -9.49
C VAL A 111 -1.86 7.87 -8.14
N ARG A 112 -1.03 8.06 -7.13
CA ARG A 112 -1.47 8.39 -5.76
C ARG A 112 -0.98 9.78 -5.43
N GLU A 113 -1.86 10.58 -4.86
CA GLU A 113 -1.52 11.91 -4.37
C GLU A 113 -1.94 12.06 -2.91
N ALA A 114 -1.11 12.74 -2.14
CA ALA A 114 -1.44 13.15 -0.79
C ALA A 114 -0.95 14.58 -0.55
N ARG A 115 -1.73 15.33 0.22
CA ARG A 115 -1.36 16.65 0.73
C ARG A 115 -1.35 16.55 2.25
N VAL A 116 -0.19 16.71 2.86
CA VAL A 116 0.00 16.49 4.28
C VAL A 116 0.87 17.59 4.88
N VAL A 117 0.55 17.98 6.11
CA VAL A 117 1.42 18.82 6.93
C VAL A 117 2.40 17.89 7.66
N ILE A 118 3.71 18.05 7.44
CA ILE A 118 4.69 17.24 8.16
C ILE A 118 4.65 17.61 9.64
N PRO A 119 4.53 16.65 10.58
CA PRO A 119 4.39 16.93 12.01
C PRO A 119 5.59 17.71 12.54
N THR A 120 5.44 18.38 13.66
CA THR A 120 6.52 19.14 14.31
C THR A 120 7.52 18.24 15.02
N SER A 121 7.07 17.06 15.46
CA SER A 121 7.88 16.07 16.15
C SER A 121 7.34 14.67 15.90
N GLY A 122 8.16 13.65 16.15
CA GLY A 122 7.78 12.26 15.95
C GLY A 122 7.76 11.83 14.50
N VAL A 123 7.41 10.57 14.26
CA VAL A 123 7.35 9.94 12.94
C VAL A 123 5.95 9.42 12.72
N GLN A 124 5.29 9.91 11.69
CA GLN A 124 3.97 9.45 11.25
C GLN A 124 4.12 8.62 9.98
N MET A 125 3.21 7.69 9.75
CA MET A 125 3.22 6.79 8.60
C MET A 125 2.14 7.19 7.60
N LEU A 126 2.54 7.45 6.35
CA LEU A 126 1.64 7.68 5.23
C LEU A 126 1.76 6.51 4.24
N ARG A 127 0.71 5.69 4.13
CA ARG A 127 0.64 4.63 3.12
C ARG A 127 0.18 5.17 1.78
N MET A 128 0.95 4.89 0.75
CA MET A 128 0.62 5.23 -0.63
C MET A 128 0.72 3.96 -1.48
N SER A 129 -0.28 3.09 -1.33
CA SER A 129 -0.35 1.84 -2.09
C SER A 129 -0.67 2.13 -3.56
N LEU A 130 0.10 1.49 -4.42
CA LEU A 130 -0.07 1.52 -5.87
C LEU A 130 -0.87 0.27 -6.27
N ASP A 131 -2.18 0.31 -6.01
CA ASP A 131 -3.05 -0.85 -6.17
C ASP A 131 -3.55 -0.96 -7.61
N TRP A 132 -3.59 -2.19 -8.12
CA TRP A 132 -4.09 -2.48 -9.48
C TRP A 132 -5.52 -1.96 -9.70
N ILE A 133 -6.36 -1.98 -8.65
CA ILE A 133 -7.73 -1.49 -8.75
C ILE A 133 -7.81 -0.01 -9.15
N CYS A 134 -6.73 0.75 -8.96
CA CYS A 134 -6.58 2.14 -9.42
C CYS A 134 -5.97 2.26 -10.83
N TRP A 135 -5.81 1.15 -11.54
CA TRP A 135 -5.24 1.15 -12.88
C TRP A 135 -6.03 2.05 -13.83
N ASP A 136 -5.31 2.94 -14.52
CA ASP A 136 -5.83 3.99 -15.40
C ASP A 136 -6.77 5.02 -14.72
N MET A 137 -6.87 5.03 -13.38
CA MET A 137 -7.51 6.11 -12.62
C MET A 137 -6.45 7.14 -12.19
N VAL A 138 -6.22 8.12 -13.02
CA VAL A 138 -5.20 9.16 -12.78
C VAL A 138 -5.86 10.52 -12.60
N PRO A 139 -5.27 11.46 -11.85
CA PRO A 139 -5.77 12.82 -11.73
C PRO A 139 -5.91 13.51 -13.09
N ALA A 140 -6.90 14.39 -13.22
CA ALA A 140 -7.10 15.21 -14.40
C ALA A 140 -5.81 15.97 -14.75
N GLY A 141 -5.50 16.09 -16.03
CA GLY A 141 -4.30 16.79 -16.49
C GLY A 141 -2.97 16.02 -16.33
N THR A 142 -3.01 14.74 -15.91
CA THR A 142 -1.80 13.92 -15.86
C THR A 142 -1.22 13.73 -17.26
N ILE A 143 0.00 14.26 -17.47
CA ILE A 143 0.69 14.21 -18.77
C ILE A 143 1.02 12.76 -19.13
N GLY A 144 0.71 12.37 -20.37
CA GLY A 144 1.01 11.04 -20.91
C GLY A 144 0.00 9.94 -20.55
N ALA A 145 -1.01 10.22 -19.73
CA ALA A 145 -2.08 9.28 -19.44
C ALA A 145 -3.06 9.24 -20.63
N ALA A 146 -2.95 8.22 -21.46
CA ALA A 146 -3.91 7.98 -22.52
C ALA A 146 -5.11 7.18 -21.99
N ASN A 147 -6.34 7.61 -22.31
CA ASN A 147 -7.61 6.92 -21.98
C ASN A 147 -7.85 6.68 -20.48
N ALA A 148 -7.27 7.51 -19.63
CA ALA A 148 -7.41 7.36 -18.20
C ALA A 148 -8.78 7.86 -17.70
N LEU A 149 -9.36 7.15 -16.74
CA LEU A 149 -10.45 7.66 -15.93
C LEU A 149 -9.87 8.74 -15.02
N ALA A 150 -10.29 9.99 -15.22
CA ALA A 150 -9.75 11.10 -14.45
C ALA A 150 -10.49 11.26 -13.12
N CYS A 151 -9.75 11.30 -12.02
CA CYS A 151 -10.27 11.88 -10.79
C CYS A 151 -10.26 13.42 -10.92
N ALA A 152 -11.29 14.08 -10.37
CA ALA A 152 -11.36 15.54 -10.35
C ALA A 152 -10.20 16.13 -9.53
N ASP A 153 -9.95 17.43 -9.70
CA ASP A 153 -8.91 18.15 -8.96
C ASP A 153 -9.08 17.97 -7.43
N GLY A 154 -7.97 17.70 -6.75
CA GLY A 154 -7.97 17.44 -5.30
C GLY A 154 -8.43 16.03 -4.90
N LEU A 155 -8.72 15.17 -5.88
CA LEU A 155 -9.03 13.77 -5.66
C LEU A 155 -7.95 12.87 -6.29
N ALA A 156 -7.68 11.74 -5.65
CA ALA A 156 -6.81 10.69 -6.17
C ALA A 156 -7.48 9.33 -5.98
N CYS A 157 -7.10 8.35 -6.78
CA CYS A 157 -7.65 7.01 -6.60
C CYS A 157 -7.18 6.41 -5.26
N ALA A 158 -8.13 5.92 -4.49
CA ALA A 158 -7.92 5.11 -3.31
C ALA A 158 -8.90 3.93 -3.36
N GLY A 159 -8.38 2.69 -3.36
CA GLY A 159 -9.23 1.50 -3.39
C GLY A 159 -10.20 1.42 -4.58
N GLY A 160 -9.85 1.99 -5.74
CA GLY A 160 -10.69 1.97 -6.94
C GLY A 160 -11.73 3.09 -7.01
N GLU A 161 -11.71 4.04 -6.10
CA GLU A 161 -12.59 5.21 -6.09
C GLU A 161 -11.78 6.51 -6.00
N CYS A 162 -12.34 7.61 -6.49
CA CYS A 162 -11.72 8.93 -6.34
C CYS A 162 -12.02 9.48 -4.94
N ALA A 163 -11.01 9.59 -4.11
CA ALA A 163 -11.09 10.10 -2.75
C ALA A 163 -10.26 11.38 -2.58
N ALA A 164 -10.58 12.18 -1.55
CA ALA A 164 -9.80 13.38 -1.23
C ALA A 164 -8.32 13.03 -0.99
N ASN A 165 -7.42 13.83 -1.55
CA ASN A 165 -5.97 13.62 -1.42
C ASN A 165 -5.35 14.36 -0.23
N SER A 166 -6.14 15.07 0.57
CA SER A 166 -5.69 15.71 1.81
C SER A 166 -5.69 14.72 2.96
N ALA A 167 -4.60 14.65 3.70
CA ALA A 167 -4.47 13.86 4.91
C ALA A 167 -4.09 14.79 6.08
N ASP A 168 -4.84 14.70 7.17
CA ASP A 168 -4.47 15.33 8.43
C ASP A 168 -3.30 14.54 9.04
N SER A 169 -2.18 15.19 9.29
CA SER A 169 -1.00 14.53 9.84
C SER A 169 -1.25 13.98 11.26
N GLU A 170 -2.15 14.59 12.03
CA GLU A 170 -2.50 14.10 13.36
C GLU A 170 -3.34 12.83 13.31
N ALA A 171 -4.06 12.61 12.20
CA ALA A 171 -4.84 11.40 11.96
C ALA A 171 -4.00 10.24 11.38
N LEU A 172 -2.75 10.49 10.98
CA LEU A 172 -1.87 9.45 10.48
C LEU A 172 -1.43 8.52 11.63
N ALA A 173 -1.29 7.24 11.32
CA ALA A 173 -0.74 6.28 12.28
C ALA A 173 0.71 6.65 12.63
N THR A 174 1.09 6.44 13.90
CA THR A 174 2.49 6.51 14.29
C THR A 174 3.29 5.46 13.53
N TRP A 175 4.50 5.81 13.13
CA TRP A 175 5.40 4.88 12.46
C TRP A 175 5.68 3.64 13.32
N ASP A 176 5.46 2.49 12.73
CA ASP A 176 5.84 1.19 13.28
C ASP A 176 6.35 0.31 12.14
N GLU A 177 7.60 -0.08 12.21
CA GLU A 177 8.25 -0.90 11.20
C GLU A 177 7.56 -2.26 11.05
N ALA A 178 7.07 -2.85 12.14
CA ALA A 178 6.37 -4.12 12.12
C ALA A 178 5.04 -4.06 11.34
N MET A 179 4.40 -2.90 11.30
CA MET A 179 3.20 -2.68 10.47
C MET A 179 3.49 -2.64 8.97
N VAL A 180 4.75 -2.52 8.55
CA VAL A 180 5.13 -2.44 7.13
C VAL A 180 5.82 -3.71 6.68
N PHE A 181 6.75 -4.21 7.50
CA PHE A 181 7.63 -5.33 7.13
C PHE A 181 7.34 -6.61 7.94
N GLY A 182 6.28 -6.59 8.78
CA GLY A 182 6.06 -7.65 9.75
C GLY A 182 7.02 -7.54 10.94
N ASP A 183 6.85 -8.40 11.95
CA ASP A 183 7.63 -8.36 13.21
C ASP A 183 9.07 -8.90 13.08
N GLY A 184 9.62 -8.97 11.89
CA GLY A 184 10.98 -9.45 11.60
C GLY A 184 11.19 -10.94 11.94
N ARG A 185 10.22 -11.60 12.55
CA ARG A 185 10.23 -13.05 12.84
C ARG A 185 9.71 -13.87 11.66
N ALA A 186 9.32 -13.19 10.64
CA ALA A 186 8.60 -13.68 9.49
C ALA A 186 9.38 -14.63 8.58
N SER A 187 10.68 -14.69 8.69
CA SER A 187 11.50 -15.55 7.84
C SER A 187 11.29 -17.05 8.08
N THR A 188 10.60 -17.44 9.15
CA THR A 188 10.37 -18.85 9.49
C THR A 188 8.91 -19.30 9.53
N ARG A 189 7.98 -18.35 9.44
CA ARG A 189 6.54 -18.68 9.51
C ARG A 189 5.79 -17.95 8.40
N GLY A 190 5.51 -18.34 7.33
CA GLY A 190 4.66 -17.85 6.24
C GLY A 190 3.60 -16.74 6.49
N ASP A 191 3.65 -16.12 7.66
CA ASP A 191 2.64 -15.16 8.15
C ASP A 191 2.98 -13.69 7.85
N ALA A 192 4.19 -13.41 7.37
CA ALA A 192 4.64 -12.04 7.09
C ALA A 192 4.04 -11.44 5.83
N CYS A 193 3.64 -12.28 4.89
CA CYS A 193 3.02 -11.88 3.65
C CYS A 193 1.81 -12.77 3.35
N PHE A 194 0.89 -12.26 2.56
CA PHE A 194 -0.33 -12.96 2.19
C PHE A 194 -0.10 -13.87 0.97
N GLN A 195 -0.32 -15.19 1.13
CA GLN A 195 -0.20 -16.20 0.09
C GLN A 195 -1.41 -16.19 -0.82
N VAL A 196 -1.43 -15.30 -1.83
CA VAL A 196 -2.60 -15.04 -2.66
C VAL A 196 -3.18 -16.33 -3.24
N LEU A 197 -2.42 -17.06 -4.05
CA LEU A 197 -2.95 -18.26 -4.72
C LEU A 197 -3.38 -19.33 -3.73
N GLY A 198 -2.56 -19.60 -2.70
CA GLY A 198 -2.85 -20.63 -1.70
C GLY A 198 -4.15 -20.37 -0.92
N CYS A 199 -4.44 -19.09 -0.66
CA CYS A 199 -5.64 -18.70 0.07
C CYS A 199 -6.94 -18.79 -0.74
N PHE A 200 -6.87 -18.89 -2.07
CA PHE A 200 -8.05 -18.95 -2.93
C PHE A 200 -8.28 -20.32 -3.60
N VAL A 201 -7.42 -21.30 -3.36
CA VAL A 201 -7.65 -22.68 -3.87
C VAL A 201 -8.97 -23.24 -3.31
N GLY A 202 -9.84 -23.74 -4.19
CA GLY A 202 -11.16 -24.24 -3.82
C GLY A 202 -12.14 -23.15 -3.35
N GLY A 203 -11.82 -21.90 -3.59
CA GLY A 203 -12.70 -20.77 -3.29
C GLY A 203 -13.90 -20.68 -4.22
N PHE A 204 -14.61 -19.58 -4.12
CA PHE A 204 -15.83 -19.31 -4.89
C PHE A 204 -15.65 -18.10 -5.77
N SER A 205 -16.46 -18.04 -6.84
CA SER A 205 -16.53 -16.87 -7.72
C SER A 205 -17.95 -16.29 -7.73
N VAL A 206 -18.04 -14.95 -7.81
CA VAL A 206 -19.30 -14.21 -7.86
C VAL A 206 -19.15 -12.96 -8.72
N THR A 207 -20.25 -12.55 -9.35
CA THR A 207 -20.35 -11.21 -9.95
C THR A 207 -21.09 -10.32 -8.97
N PRO A 208 -20.47 -9.25 -8.44
CA PRO A 208 -21.13 -8.35 -7.50
C PRO A 208 -22.24 -7.56 -8.19
N ILE A 209 -23.21 -7.10 -7.41
CA ILE A 209 -24.38 -6.38 -7.91
C ILE A 209 -24.34 -4.93 -7.41
N LEU A 210 -24.55 -3.99 -8.32
CA LEU A 210 -24.76 -2.59 -8.00
C LEU A 210 -26.22 -2.38 -7.66
N ASP A 211 -26.53 -2.02 -6.43
CA ASP A 211 -27.90 -1.76 -6.01
C ASP A 211 -28.36 -0.34 -6.39
N ARG A 212 -29.63 -0.02 -6.07
CA ARG A 212 -30.24 1.29 -6.38
C ARG A 212 -29.61 2.44 -5.59
N GLN A 213 -28.98 2.17 -4.48
CA GLN A 213 -28.24 3.14 -3.66
C GLN A 213 -26.82 3.37 -4.17
N GLY A 214 -26.39 2.60 -5.18
CA GLY A 214 -25.06 2.68 -5.76
C GLY A 214 -24.02 1.86 -4.97
N LEU A 215 -24.46 0.97 -4.07
CA LEU A 215 -23.59 0.08 -3.33
C LEU A 215 -23.29 -1.17 -4.16
N CYS A 216 -22.01 -1.44 -4.39
CA CYS A 216 -21.54 -2.65 -5.06
C CYS A 216 -21.28 -3.73 -4.01
N SER A 217 -22.01 -4.84 -4.08
CA SER A 217 -21.94 -5.86 -3.02
C SER A 217 -22.38 -7.24 -3.51
N PHE A 218 -22.08 -8.25 -2.70
CA PHE A 218 -22.63 -9.61 -2.85
C PHE A 218 -22.98 -10.19 -1.48
N SER A 219 -23.89 -11.19 -1.47
CA SER A 219 -24.24 -11.93 -0.26
C SER A 219 -23.27 -13.10 -0.06
N PHE A 220 -23.02 -13.45 1.19
CA PHE A 220 -22.20 -14.60 1.57
C PHE A 220 -22.85 -15.31 2.76
N ASP A 221 -23.07 -16.63 2.60
CA ASP A 221 -23.61 -17.47 3.66
C ASP A 221 -22.48 -17.90 4.62
N GLY A 222 -22.17 -17.05 5.59
CA GLY A 222 -21.09 -17.27 6.55
C GLY A 222 -20.71 -16.00 7.27
N ASP A 223 -19.58 -16.04 7.98
CA ASP A 223 -19.03 -14.86 8.64
C ASP A 223 -18.24 -14.02 7.63
N PRO A 224 -18.78 -12.88 7.16
CA PRO A 224 -18.10 -12.04 6.18
C PRO A 224 -16.81 -11.44 6.74
N GLU A 225 -16.67 -11.33 8.06
CA GLU A 225 -15.45 -10.82 8.70
C GLU A 225 -14.21 -11.69 8.47
N ARG A 226 -14.42 -12.96 8.09
CA ARG A 226 -13.36 -13.95 7.86
C ARG A 226 -13.01 -14.16 6.39
N LEU A 227 -13.60 -13.38 5.49
CA LEU A 227 -13.37 -13.55 4.07
C LEU A 227 -12.05 -12.93 3.61
N ASN A 228 -11.54 -13.48 2.53
CA ASN A 228 -10.64 -12.84 1.59
C ASN A 228 -11.38 -12.62 0.27
N VAL A 229 -11.18 -11.47 -0.35
CA VAL A 229 -11.81 -11.12 -1.62
C VAL A 229 -10.71 -10.71 -2.60
N ALA A 230 -10.83 -11.15 -3.85
CA ALA A 230 -9.93 -10.77 -4.94
C ALA A 230 -10.72 -10.50 -6.21
N VAL A 231 -10.20 -9.63 -7.06
CA VAL A 231 -10.70 -9.53 -8.45
C VAL A 231 -10.17 -10.72 -9.21
N ALA A 232 -11.08 -11.48 -9.84
CA ALA A 232 -10.73 -12.59 -10.71
C ALA A 232 -10.62 -12.09 -12.16
N LEU A 233 -9.45 -12.31 -12.75
CA LEU A 233 -9.14 -11.94 -14.13
C LEU A 233 -8.88 -13.21 -14.96
N PRO A 234 -9.19 -13.19 -16.26
CA PRO A 234 -8.82 -14.29 -17.14
C PRO A 234 -7.28 -14.41 -17.20
N VAL A 235 -6.76 -15.62 -17.36
CA VAL A 235 -5.31 -15.88 -17.47
C VAL A 235 -4.66 -15.04 -18.57
N ALA A 236 -5.36 -14.81 -19.67
CA ALA A 236 -4.87 -13.97 -20.78
C ALA A 236 -4.59 -12.52 -20.37
N ALA A 237 -5.14 -12.03 -19.23
CA ALA A 237 -4.84 -10.71 -18.73
C ALA A 237 -3.40 -10.60 -18.19
N GLN A 238 -2.82 -11.72 -17.74
CA GLN A 238 -1.47 -11.80 -17.19
C GLN A 238 -1.18 -10.76 -16.10
N ARG A 239 -2.19 -10.44 -15.26
CA ARG A 239 -2.12 -9.40 -14.22
C ARG A 239 -2.47 -9.97 -12.86
N GLY A 240 -1.85 -9.40 -11.80
CA GLY A 240 -1.97 -9.93 -10.46
C GLY A 240 -1.21 -11.25 -10.30
N PHE A 241 -1.73 -12.15 -9.50
CA PHE A 241 -1.16 -13.47 -9.19
C PHE A 241 -1.88 -14.52 -10.02
N CYS A 242 -1.20 -15.08 -11.01
CA CYS A 242 -1.82 -15.98 -11.99
C CYS A 242 -1.61 -17.45 -11.61
N ALA A 243 -2.69 -18.22 -11.66
CA ALA A 243 -2.74 -19.66 -11.65
C ALA A 243 -3.06 -20.17 -13.08
N GLN A 244 -3.30 -21.48 -13.26
CA GLN A 244 -3.60 -22.06 -14.57
C GLN A 244 -4.95 -21.60 -15.15
N ASP A 245 -5.93 -21.31 -14.28
CA ASP A 245 -7.33 -21.06 -14.63
C ASP A 245 -7.77 -19.61 -14.41
N ALA A 246 -7.09 -18.84 -13.58
CA ALA A 246 -7.37 -17.42 -13.36
C ALA A 246 -6.17 -16.66 -12.79
N CYS A 247 -6.19 -15.33 -12.93
CA CYS A 247 -5.31 -14.43 -12.23
C CYS A 247 -6.11 -13.69 -11.15
N LEU A 248 -5.52 -13.47 -9.97
CA LEU A 248 -6.16 -12.83 -8.82
C LEU A 248 -5.46 -11.53 -8.46
N VAL A 249 -6.25 -10.51 -8.18
CA VAL A 249 -5.78 -9.27 -7.55
C VAL A 249 -6.48 -9.16 -6.18
N PRO A 250 -5.75 -9.42 -5.08
CA PRO A 250 -6.36 -9.45 -3.75
C PRO A 250 -6.75 -8.04 -3.31
N LEU A 251 -7.91 -7.94 -2.66
CA LEU A 251 -8.39 -6.70 -2.04
C LEU A 251 -8.09 -6.71 -0.55
N ASP A 252 -7.70 -5.57 -0.03
CA ASP A 252 -7.53 -5.41 1.41
C ASP A 252 -8.87 -5.34 2.12
N LYS A 253 -8.95 -5.94 3.32
CA LYS A 253 -10.06 -5.70 4.22
C LYS A 253 -9.90 -4.34 4.88
N GLY A 254 -10.83 -3.43 4.64
CA GLY A 254 -10.83 -2.08 5.21
C GLY A 254 -11.79 -1.13 4.48
N GLU A 255 -12.18 -0.07 5.16
CA GLU A 255 -13.18 0.87 4.66
C GLU A 255 -12.69 1.73 3.49
N ALA A 256 -11.41 2.05 3.46
CA ALA A 256 -10.88 3.08 2.57
C ALA A 256 -10.26 2.53 1.26
N SER A 257 -9.98 1.23 1.14
CA SER A 257 -9.15 0.75 0.01
C SER A 257 -9.38 -0.70 -0.40
N GLY A 258 -10.54 -1.25 -0.14
CA GLY A 258 -10.76 -2.63 -0.49
C GLY A 258 -12.21 -3.06 -0.27
N TRP A 259 -12.40 -4.14 0.47
CA TRP A 259 -13.72 -4.64 0.80
C TRP A 259 -14.02 -4.51 2.29
N ARG A 260 -15.29 -4.44 2.64
CA ARG A 260 -15.77 -4.45 4.02
C ARG A 260 -17.04 -5.29 4.18
N ALA A 261 -17.28 -5.75 5.40
CA ALA A 261 -18.55 -6.35 5.78
C ALA A 261 -19.51 -5.26 6.23
N GLU A 262 -20.73 -5.25 5.70
CA GLU A 262 -21.76 -4.29 6.05
C GLU A 262 -23.14 -4.96 5.98
N SER A 263 -23.85 -4.98 7.10
CA SER A 263 -25.22 -5.53 7.18
C SER A 263 -25.36 -6.97 6.61
N GLY A 264 -24.35 -7.83 6.88
CA GLY A 264 -24.36 -9.23 6.40
C GLY A 264 -23.99 -9.40 4.92
N ARG A 265 -23.56 -8.34 4.26
CA ARG A 265 -23.10 -8.35 2.86
C ARG A 265 -21.62 -7.99 2.79
N VAL A 266 -20.98 -8.41 1.72
CA VAL A 266 -19.62 -8.00 1.38
C VAL A 266 -19.72 -6.85 0.38
N VAL A 267 -19.26 -5.67 0.81
CA VAL A 267 -19.23 -4.45 0.02
C VAL A 267 -17.85 -4.30 -0.59
N VAL A 268 -17.80 -4.00 -1.87
CA VAL A 268 -16.57 -3.83 -2.66
C VAL A 268 -16.61 -2.50 -3.40
N PRO A 269 -15.48 -2.01 -3.92
CA PRO A 269 -15.45 -0.77 -4.69
C PRO A 269 -16.44 -0.78 -5.85
N ARG A 270 -17.17 0.32 -6.02
CA ARG A 270 -18.23 0.50 -7.01
C ARG A 270 -17.78 0.18 -8.43
N ARG A 271 -16.54 0.53 -8.75
CA ARG A 271 -15.92 0.26 -10.05
C ARG A 271 -16.02 -1.21 -10.45
N LEU A 272 -15.90 -2.14 -9.51
CA LEU A 272 -15.94 -3.57 -9.83
C LEU A 272 -17.30 -4.01 -10.40
N CYS A 273 -18.40 -3.39 -9.93
CA CYS A 273 -19.71 -3.61 -10.51
C CYS A 273 -19.85 -2.93 -11.87
N THR A 274 -19.39 -1.67 -12.01
CA THR A 274 -19.54 -0.93 -13.28
C THR A 274 -18.71 -1.53 -14.40
N ASP A 275 -17.56 -2.10 -14.08
CA ASP A 275 -16.68 -2.79 -15.03
C ASP A 275 -17.09 -4.26 -15.25
N GLY A 276 -18.14 -4.74 -14.56
CA GLY A 276 -18.61 -6.13 -14.69
C GLY A 276 -17.56 -7.15 -14.23
N ARG A 277 -16.77 -6.82 -13.22
CA ARG A 277 -15.67 -7.68 -12.76
C ARG A 277 -16.19 -8.87 -11.97
N GLN A 278 -15.64 -10.04 -12.27
CA GLN A 278 -15.82 -11.21 -11.44
C GLN A 278 -14.92 -11.14 -10.22
N LEU A 279 -15.43 -11.56 -9.07
CA LEU A 279 -14.68 -11.66 -7.84
C LEU A 279 -14.44 -13.12 -7.47
N ALA A 280 -13.32 -13.40 -6.86
CA ALA A 280 -13.06 -14.62 -6.11
C ALA A 280 -13.15 -14.29 -4.62
N PHE A 281 -13.67 -15.24 -3.83
CA PHE A 281 -13.64 -15.12 -2.38
C PHE A 281 -13.36 -16.46 -1.71
N SER A 282 -12.77 -16.42 -0.52
CA SER A 282 -12.38 -17.59 0.25
C SER A 282 -12.25 -17.21 1.72
N ASN A 283 -12.46 -18.18 2.61
CA ASN A 283 -12.22 -18.07 4.06
C ASN A 283 -11.12 -19.01 4.54
N ALA A 284 -10.30 -19.53 3.63
CA ALA A 284 -9.23 -20.48 3.94
C ALA A 284 -8.09 -19.88 4.78
N CYS A 285 -7.88 -18.56 4.69
CA CYS A 285 -6.84 -17.84 5.41
C CYS A 285 -7.43 -16.70 6.24
N ALA A 286 -6.62 -16.13 7.15
CA ALA A 286 -6.96 -14.88 7.81
C ALA A 286 -7.16 -13.76 6.76
N PRO A 287 -8.08 -12.81 6.99
CA PRO A 287 -8.34 -11.71 6.08
C PRO A 287 -7.10 -10.87 5.81
N LYS A 288 -6.81 -10.65 4.52
CA LYS A 288 -5.75 -9.76 4.08
C LYS A 288 -6.07 -8.31 4.46
N THR A 289 -5.09 -7.62 5.00
CA THR A 289 -5.17 -6.19 5.31
C THR A 289 -4.07 -5.42 4.58
N ALA A 290 -4.17 -4.10 4.52
CA ALA A 290 -3.14 -3.25 3.95
C ALA A 290 -1.77 -3.37 4.65
N ALA A 291 -1.74 -3.86 5.90
CA ALA A 291 -0.50 -4.12 6.63
C ALA A 291 0.22 -5.41 6.19
N GLN A 292 -0.46 -6.27 5.42
CA GLN A 292 0.07 -7.56 4.99
C GLN A 292 0.27 -7.56 3.46
N PRO A 293 1.49 -7.30 2.97
CA PRO A 293 1.77 -7.31 1.54
C PRO A 293 1.62 -8.73 0.97
N PRO A 294 1.33 -8.89 -0.32
CA PRO A 294 1.30 -10.21 -0.93
C PRO A 294 2.70 -10.84 -0.97
N CYS A 295 2.76 -12.17 -0.80
CA CYS A 295 4.00 -12.93 -0.99
C CYS A 295 4.34 -12.98 -2.47
N ALA A 296 5.49 -12.43 -2.83
CA ALA A 296 5.96 -12.36 -4.20
C ALA A 296 7.49 -12.29 -4.25
N GLU A 297 8.08 -12.62 -5.38
CA GLU A 297 9.54 -12.57 -5.57
C GLU A 297 10.13 -11.16 -5.42
N TRP A 298 9.32 -10.12 -5.69
CA TRP A 298 9.73 -8.73 -5.52
C TRP A 298 9.49 -8.19 -4.10
N SER A 299 8.86 -8.98 -3.23
CA SER A 299 8.52 -8.54 -1.88
C SER A 299 9.76 -8.51 -1.01
N SER A 300 9.94 -7.42 -0.26
CA SER A 300 10.95 -7.31 0.81
C SER A 300 10.56 -8.12 2.06
N VAL A 301 9.32 -8.61 2.09
CA VAL A 301 8.75 -9.38 3.19
C VAL A 301 8.46 -10.79 2.72
N GLY A 302 9.07 -11.79 3.38
CA GLY A 302 8.84 -13.19 3.09
C GLY A 302 9.48 -13.69 1.79
N LEU A 303 10.73 -14.08 1.86
CA LEU A 303 11.47 -14.76 0.78
C LEU A 303 11.05 -16.23 0.61
N THR A 304 9.78 -16.54 0.65
CA THR A 304 9.33 -17.87 0.23
C THR A 304 9.32 -17.87 -1.30
N PRO A 305 10.07 -18.72 -1.98
CA PRO A 305 9.91 -18.88 -3.42
C PRO A 305 8.42 -19.10 -3.67
N ALA A 306 7.82 -18.30 -4.53
CA ALA A 306 6.46 -18.56 -4.97
C ALA A 306 6.44 -20.02 -5.42
N ALA A 307 5.60 -20.86 -4.80
CA ALA A 307 5.31 -22.19 -5.33
C ALA A 307 5.00 -21.96 -6.80
N ASN A 308 5.69 -22.68 -7.69
CA ASN A 308 5.56 -22.52 -9.14
C ASN A 308 4.09 -22.26 -9.47
N SER A 309 3.77 -21.02 -9.78
CA SER A 309 2.39 -20.58 -10.07
C SER A 309 1.77 -21.38 -11.22
N ASP A 310 2.62 -21.91 -12.07
CA ASP A 310 2.25 -22.75 -13.23
C ASP A 310 1.67 -24.12 -12.84
N ALA A 311 1.81 -24.53 -11.56
CA ALA A 311 1.26 -25.80 -11.07
C ALA A 311 -0.03 -25.64 -10.25
N VAL A 312 -0.44 -24.40 -9.94
CA VAL A 312 -1.63 -24.14 -9.12
C VAL A 312 -2.86 -23.97 -10.00
N THR A 313 -3.89 -24.74 -9.71
CA THR A 313 -5.26 -24.53 -10.24
C THR A 313 -6.14 -24.05 -9.10
N LEU A 314 -6.83 -22.93 -9.27
CA LEU A 314 -7.66 -22.35 -8.21
C LEU A 314 -8.95 -23.17 -8.01
N GLY A 315 -9.54 -23.67 -9.09
CA GLY A 315 -10.77 -24.47 -9.04
C GLY A 315 -11.93 -23.69 -8.43
N LEU A 316 -12.10 -22.42 -8.79
CA LEU A 316 -13.17 -21.57 -8.27
C LEU A 316 -14.55 -22.09 -8.65
N SER A 317 -15.41 -22.35 -7.66
CA SER A 317 -16.79 -22.72 -7.88
C SER A 317 -17.70 -21.49 -7.95
N PRO A 318 -18.73 -21.47 -8.84
CA PRO A 318 -19.71 -20.38 -8.83
C PRO A 318 -20.43 -20.37 -7.49
N ALA A 319 -20.53 -19.20 -6.85
CA ALA A 319 -21.32 -19.04 -5.66
C ALA A 319 -22.82 -19.19 -6.05
N SER A 320 -23.57 -19.95 -5.25
CA SER A 320 -25.02 -19.97 -5.40
C SER A 320 -25.52 -18.55 -5.17
N ALA A 321 -26.23 -17.98 -6.15
CA ALA A 321 -26.97 -16.75 -5.94
C ALA A 321 -28.03 -17.06 -4.87
N GLY A 322 -27.79 -16.65 -3.63
CA GLY A 322 -28.81 -16.69 -2.59
C GLY A 322 -30.03 -15.88 -3.03
N PRO A 323 -31.22 -16.22 -2.55
CA PRO A 323 -32.46 -15.56 -2.92
C PRO A 323 -32.49 -14.10 -2.51
#